data_e14a1cd372fab18359b805928617630c
#
_entry.id   e14a1cd372fab18359b805928617630c
#
_cell.length_a   1.000
_cell.length_b   1.000
_cell.length_c   1.000
_cell.angle_alpha   90.00
_cell.angle_beta   90.00
_cell.angle_gamma   90.00
#
_symmetry.space_group_name_H-M   'P 1'
#
loop_
_entity.id
_entity.type
_entity.pdbx_description
1 polymer ?
#
loop_
_entity_poly.entity_id
_entity_poly.type
_entity_poly.pdbx_seq_one_letter_code
_entity_poly.pdbx_strand_id
1 'polypeptide(L)'
;MLTEPLVLIVYGATGFTGQLVTAYLDTHPDLIGKPWAIAGRTQSKLAELSAKLGGRPETLCVDLDDPDAVAAMVARTSVILNCAGPYSVNNGAALLGECARAGVHYSDLAGEGFWQAEMIEAFHDLAQESGAKIILGGGVDSIPSDLGALIAAEALAEKSNQNVQLRGVYTRYTGSFSGGTLNSGKATARAKKSGSYTDAMEANPYLLTRRTIGVETETPGTADGMPPGFKWAFDSTYGVVSTFFMAPINARVVRRSLTLRDAHHTTSYSECAALGMWMRVTAMWASRGFGYFLGEPIKFKPSSGEGPPSWLLRDGSFEVEVTATAD
;
A
#
# COMPACT_ATOMS: atom_id res chain seq x y z
N MET A 1 20.50 -22.00 -22.86
CA MET A 1 21.31 -20.99 -22.14
C MET A 1 20.48 -20.60 -20.92
N LEU A 2 21.02 -20.82 -19.74
CA LEU A 2 20.39 -20.29 -18.53
C LEU A 2 20.51 -18.77 -18.61
N THR A 3 19.41 -18.06 -18.74
CA THR A 3 19.38 -16.59 -18.66
C THR A 3 19.84 -16.19 -17.25
N GLU A 4 20.65 -15.14 -17.16
CA GLU A 4 21.05 -14.62 -15.84
C GLU A 4 19.81 -14.37 -14.95
N PRO A 5 19.90 -14.71 -13.65
CA PRO A 5 18.78 -14.46 -12.74
C PRO A 5 18.53 -12.96 -12.63
N LEU A 6 17.27 -12.56 -12.75
CA LEU A 6 16.84 -11.18 -12.61
C LEU A 6 16.86 -10.80 -11.13
N VAL A 7 17.38 -9.61 -10.82
CA VAL A 7 17.35 -9.11 -9.43
C VAL A 7 15.94 -8.69 -9.02
N LEU A 8 15.11 -8.28 -9.99
CA LEU A 8 13.77 -7.75 -9.73
C LEU A 8 12.89 -7.90 -10.98
N ILE A 9 11.59 -8.20 -10.76
CA ILE A 9 10.54 -8.06 -11.78
C ILE A 9 9.47 -7.11 -11.27
N VAL A 10 9.08 -6.13 -12.10
CA VAL A 10 7.92 -5.25 -11.86
C VAL A 10 6.74 -5.77 -12.67
N TYR A 11 5.77 -6.41 -12.02
CA TYR A 11 4.54 -6.85 -12.65
C TYR A 11 3.50 -5.71 -12.64
N GLY A 12 2.73 -5.55 -13.72
CA GLY A 12 1.82 -4.42 -13.90
C GLY A 12 2.55 -3.12 -14.27
N ALA A 13 3.76 -3.23 -14.81
CA ALA A 13 4.64 -2.13 -15.16
C ALA A 13 3.99 -1.07 -16.08
N THR A 14 3.07 -1.46 -16.94
CA THR A 14 2.39 -0.56 -17.90
C THR A 14 1.22 0.23 -17.30
N GLY A 15 0.86 -0.03 -16.05
CA GLY A 15 -0.12 0.75 -15.30
C GLY A 15 0.45 2.11 -14.85
N PHE A 16 -0.43 3.01 -14.36
CA PHE A 16 0.00 4.35 -13.92
C PHE A 16 1.16 4.29 -12.91
N THR A 17 0.95 3.60 -11.79
CA THR A 17 1.99 3.47 -10.75
C THR A 17 3.19 2.66 -11.24
N GLY A 18 2.94 1.59 -12.02
CA GLY A 18 4.01 0.78 -12.59
C GLY A 18 4.99 1.57 -13.46
N GLN A 19 4.48 2.51 -14.27
CA GLN A 19 5.35 3.39 -15.08
C GLN A 19 6.20 4.32 -14.20
N LEU A 20 5.66 4.85 -13.10
CA LEU A 20 6.43 5.69 -12.17
C LEU A 20 7.49 4.87 -11.44
N VAL A 21 7.13 3.68 -10.98
CA VAL A 21 8.06 2.74 -10.34
C VAL A 21 9.19 2.36 -11.29
N THR A 22 8.88 1.98 -12.51
CA THR A 22 9.90 1.58 -13.50
C THR A 22 10.82 2.73 -13.89
N ALA A 23 10.28 3.95 -14.04
CA ALA A 23 11.09 5.14 -14.29
C ALA A 23 12.06 5.47 -13.14
N TYR A 24 11.61 5.29 -11.88
CA TYR A 24 12.45 5.44 -10.70
C TYR A 24 13.55 4.38 -10.65
N LEU A 25 13.20 3.12 -10.83
CA LEU A 25 14.12 1.99 -10.77
C LEU A 25 15.17 2.03 -11.87
N ASP A 26 14.80 2.52 -13.04
CA ASP A 26 15.68 2.63 -14.20
C ASP A 26 16.90 3.54 -13.98
N THR A 27 16.78 4.49 -13.06
CA THR A 27 17.84 5.42 -12.68
C THR A 27 18.41 5.16 -11.29
N HIS A 28 17.88 4.14 -10.56
CA HIS A 28 18.31 3.87 -9.20
C HIS A 28 19.72 3.27 -9.16
N PRO A 29 20.65 3.81 -8.34
CA PRO A 29 22.05 3.36 -8.32
C PRO A 29 22.22 1.86 -8.10
N ASP A 30 21.38 1.25 -7.26
CA ASP A 30 21.44 -0.18 -6.95
C ASP A 30 21.03 -1.09 -8.09
N LEU A 31 20.37 -0.56 -9.13
CA LEU A 31 19.93 -1.33 -10.31
C LEU A 31 20.72 -1.02 -11.58
N ILE A 32 21.56 0.00 -11.57
CA ILE A 32 22.41 0.32 -12.71
C ILE A 32 23.32 -0.89 -13.01
N GLY A 33 23.24 -1.39 -14.26
CA GLY A 33 24.02 -2.52 -14.73
C GLY A 33 23.57 -3.90 -14.24
N LYS A 34 22.45 -3.99 -13.48
CA LYS A 34 21.88 -5.27 -13.05
C LYS A 34 20.71 -5.68 -13.98
N PRO A 35 20.53 -6.99 -14.24
CA PRO A 35 19.42 -7.48 -15.03
C PRO A 35 18.10 -7.41 -14.22
N TRP A 36 17.09 -6.75 -14.79
CA TRP A 36 15.74 -6.68 -14.26
C TRP A 36 14.71 -6.69 -15.37
N ALA A 37 13.44 -6.94 -15.04
CA ALA A 37 12.38 -7.05 -16.03
C ALA A 37 11.13 -6.26 -15.67
N ILE A 38 10.35 -5.92 -16.70
CA ILE A 38 9.00 -5.42 -16.63
C ILE A 38 8.04 -6.48 -17.14
N ALA A 39 6.93 -6.68 -16.42
CA ALA A 39 5.98 -7.73 -16.74
C ALA A 39 4.54 -7.21 -16.78
N GLY A 40 3.68 -7.91 -17.53
CA GLY A 40 2.26 -7.62 -17.68
C GLY A 40 1.62 -8.40 -18.81
N ARG A 41 0.32 -8.17 -19.06
CA ARG A 41 -0.49 -8.98 -19.99
C ARG A 41 -0.41 -8.55 -21.46
N THR A 42 0.18 -7.39 -21.77
CA THR A 42 0.10 -6.81 -23.13
C THR A 42 1.48 -6.55 -23.67
N GLN A 43 1.95 -7.42 -24.57
CA GLN A 43 3.29 -7.37 -25.13
C GLN A 43 3.61 -6.02 -25.82
N SER A 44 2.67 -5.45 -26.57
CA SER A 44 2.91 -4.17 -27.28
C SER A 44 3.14 -3.01 -26.30
N LYS A 45 2.39 -2.95 -25.19
CA LYS A 45 2.58 -1.93 -24.16
C LYS A 45 3.90 -2.11 -23.39
N LEU A 46 4.30 -3.35 -23.16
CA LEU A 46 5.60 -3.66 -22.54
C LEU A 46 6.75 -3.22 -23.45
N ALA A 47 6.67 -3.51 -24.76
CA ALA A 47 7.66 -3.09 -25.73
C ALA A 47 7.78 -1.56 -25.81
N GLU A 48 6.63 -0.85 -25.82
CA GLU A 48 6.59 0.61 -25.81
C GLU A 48 7.25 1.18 -24.53
N LEU A 49 6.93 0.61 -23.36
CA LEU A 49 7.53 1.05 -22.10
C LEU A 49 9.02 0.76 -22.05
N SER A 50 9.46 -0.44 -22.48
CA SER A 50 10.88 -0.79 -22.56
C SER A 50 11.65 0.16 -23.46
N ALA A 51 11.09 0.55 -24.60
CA ALA A 51 11.70 1.53 -25.50
C ALA A 51 11.88 2.90 -24.82
N LYS A 52 10.89 3.36 -24.03
CA LYS A 52 10.99 4.59 -23.22
C LYS A 52 12.09 4.54 -22.17
N LEU A 53 12.38 3.34 -21.65
CA LEU A 53 13.45 3.05 -20.69
C LEU A 53 14.79 2.69 -21.38
N GLY A 54 14.94 3.03 -22.65
CA GLY A 54 16.15 2.78 -23.42
C GLY A 54 16.44 1.30 -23.72
N GLY A 55 15.42 0.43 -23.63
CA GLY A 55 15.52 -1.01 -23.88
C GLY A 55 16.29 -1.80 -22.81
N ARG A 56 16.53 -1.21 -21.64
CA ARG A 56 17.30 -1.83 -20.57
C ARG A 56 16.58 -2.99 -19.86
N PRO A 57 15.30 -2.84 -19.43
CA PRO A 57 14.61 -3.96 -18.79
C PRO A 57 14.15 -5.00 -19.83
N GLU A 58 14.29 -6.27 -19.47
CA GLU A 58 13.65 -7.36 -20.23
C GLU A 58 12.12 -7.22 -20.15
N THR A 59 11.40 -7.70 -21.17
CA THR A 59 9.94 -7.71 -21.19
C THR A 59 9.39 -9.11 -21.06
N LEU A 60 8.49 -9.33 -20.11
CA LEU A 60 7.84 -10.61 -19.83
C LEU A 60 6.32 -10.47 -20.01
N CYS A 61 5.77 -11.09 -21.04
CA CYS A 61 4.33 -11.11 -21.26
C CYS A 61 3.74 -12.31 -20.52
N VAL A 62 3.09 -12.03 -19.38
CA VAL A 62 2.53 -13.06 -18.49
C VAL A 62 1.12 -12.67 -18.11
N ASP A 63 0.18 -13.59 -18.26
CA ASP A 63 -1.16 -13.52 -17.69
C ASP A 63 -1.19 -14.25 -16.35
N LEU A 64 -1.77 -13.64 -15.29
CA LEU A 64 -1.87 -14.28 -13.97
C LEU A 64 -2.91 -15.42 -13.94
N ASP A 65 -3.71 -15.58 -14.99
CA ASP A 65 -4.61 -16.72 -15.15
C ASP A 65 -3.90 -17.96 -15.75
N ASP A 66 -2.64 -17.85 -16.13
CA ASP A 66 -1.78 -18.94 -16.59
C ASP A 66 -0.77 -19.31 -15.47
N PRO A 67 -1.04 -20.36 -14.68
CA PRO A 67 -0.18 -20.75 -13.56
C PRO A 67 1.23 -21.19 -13.98
N ASP A 68 1.38 -21.80 -15.16
CA ASP A 68 2.69 -22.22 -15.64
C ASP A 68 3.55 -21.03 -16.04
N ALA A 69 2.94 -20.02 -16.69
CA ALA A 69 3.62 -18.76 -17.01
C ALA A 69 3.99 -17.96 -15.75
N VAL A 70 3.13 -17.95 -14.72
CA VAL A 70 3.42 -17.32 -13.43
C VAL A 70 4.59 -18.02 -12.75
N ALA A 71 4.59 -19.34 -12.65
CA ALA A 71 5.67 -20.12 -12.05
C ALA A 71 7.01 -19.91 -12.79
N ALA A 72 6.97 -19.93 -14.12
CA ALA A 72 8.15 -19.68 -14.96
C ALA A 72 8.71 -18.26 -14.77
N MET A 73 7.87 -17.25 -14.59
CA MET A 73 8.29 -15.88 -14.30
C MET A 73 8.89 -15.76 -12.90
N VAL A 74 8.23 -16.30 -11.88
CA VAL A 74 8.68 -16.23 -10.47
C VAL A 74 10.03 -16.92 -10.30
N ALA A 75 10.26 -18.06 -10.95
CA ALA A 75 11.53 -18.80 -10.90
C ALA A 75 12.75 -18.02 -11.45
N ARG A 76 12.54 -16.88 -12.11
CA ARG A 76 13.60 -16.08 -12.72
C ARG A 76 14.16 -14.97 -11.83
N THR A 77 13.56 -14.72 -10.68
CA THR A 77 13.93 -13.57 -9.85
C THR A 77 13.93 -13.91 -8.36
N SER A 78 14.57 -13.06 -7.58
CA SER A 78 14.47 -13.11 -6.11
C SER A 78 13.41 -12.16 -5.54
N VAL A 79 12.93 -11.18 -6.32
CA VAL A 79 11.97 -10.16 -5.86
C VAL A 79 10.95 -9.82 -6.95
N ILE A 80 9.68 -9.74 -6.56
CA ILE A 80 8.60 -9.20 -7.41
C ILE A 80 7.95 -8.00 -6.75
N LEU A 81 7.84 -6.91 -7.51
CA LEU A 81 6.97 -5.77 -7.21
C LEU A 81 5.71 -5.87 -8.05
N ASN A 82 4.55 -6.04 -7.40
CA ASN A 82 3.27 -6.12 -8.09
C ASN A 82 2.52 -4.79 -8.04
N CYS A 83 2.43 -4.10 -9.18
CA CYS A 83 1.68 -2.86 -9.37
C CYS A 83 0.32 -3.06 -10.07
N ALA A 84 -0.16 -4.30 -10.22
CA ALA A 84 -1.34 -4.65 -11.02
C ALA A 84 -2.66 -4.70 -10.21
N GLY A 85 -2.95 -3.67 -9.41
CA GLY A 85 -4.26 -3.56 -8.74
C GLY A 85 -5.45 -3.37 -9.71
N PRO A 86 -6.70 -3.66 -9.28
CA PRO A 86 -7.11 -4.24 -8.00
C PRO A 86 -6.67 -5.70 -7.85
N TYR A 87 -6.09 -6.03 -6.72
CA TYR A 87 -5.44 -7.35 -6.51
C TYR A 87 -6.46 -8.47 -6.37
N SER A 88 -7.60 -8.20 -5.73
CA SER A 88 -8.72 -9.14 -5.60
C SER A 88 -9.41 -9.48 -6.93
N VAL A 89 -9.21 -8.66 -7.97
CA VAL A 89 -9.87 -8.80 -9.29
C VAL A 89 -8.90 -9.32 -10.35
N ASN A 90 -7.62 -8.92 -10.27
CA ASN A 90 -6.59 -9.22 -11.27
C ASN A 90 -5.77 -10.47 -10.90
N ASN A 91 -6.37 -11.41 -10.18
CA ASN A 91 -5.72 -12.66 -9.75
C ASN A 91 -4.37 -12.46 -9.03
N GLY A 92 -4.28 -11.41 -8.18
CA GLY A 92 -3.09 -11.12 -7.39
C GLY A 92 -2.68 -12.28 -6.47
N ALA A 93 -3.65 -13.10 -6.04
CA ALA A 93 -3.44 -14.27 -5.21
C ALA A 93 -2.55 -15.33 -5.90
N ALA A 94 -2.68 -15.53 -7.22
CA ALA A 94 -1.86 -16.48 -7.97
C ALA A 94 -0.38 -16.08 -7.92
N LEU A 95 -0.08 -14.81 -8.17
CA LEU A 95 1.30 -14.32 -8.15
C LEU A 95 1.90 -14.33 -6.74
N LEU A 96 1.15 -13.84 -5.75
CA LEU A 96 1.59 -13.83 -4.35
C LEU A 96 1.82 -15.25 -3.82
N GLY A 97 0.87 -16.16 -4.09
CA GLY A 97 0.95 -17.54 -3.66
C GLY A 97 2.13 -18.30 -4.29
N GLU A 98 2.46 -18.01 -5.55
CA GLU A 98 3.64 -18.60 -6.18
C GLU A 98 4.93 -18.03 -5.59
N CYS A 99 5.00 -16.72 -5.32
CA CYS A 99 6.13 -16.12 -4.62
C CYS A 99 6.33 -16.74 -3.23
N ALA A 100 5.24 -16.89 -2.45
CA ALA A 100 5.28 -17.53 -1.14
C ALA A 100 5.79 -18.96 -1.21
N ARG A 101 5.39 -19.72 -2.22
CA ARG A 101 5.79 -21.12 -2.42
C ARG A 101 7.25 -21.26 -2.85
N ALA A 102 7.70 -20.36 -3.73
CA ALA A 102 9.04 -20.42 -4.32
C ALA A 102 10.13 -19.74 -3.45
N GLY A 103 9.79 -19.14 -2.31
CA GLY A 103 10.73 -18.38 -1.49
C GLY A 103 11.14 -17.04 -2.10
N VAL A 104 10.37 -16.54 -3.08
CA VAL A 104 10.60 -15.26 -3.74
C VAL A 104 9.97 -14.13 -2.95
N HIS A 105 10.70 -13.05 -2.74
CA HIS A 105 10.18 -11.89 -2.01
C HIS A 105 9.15 -11.14 -2.85
N TYR A 106 8.12 -10.62 -2.20
CA TYR A 106 7.00 -9.96 -2.87
C TYR A 106 6.62 -8.66 -2.16
N SER A 107 6.30 -7.64 -2.94
CA SER A 107 5.64 -6.44 -2.42
C SER A 107 4.58 -5.95 -3.39
N ASP A 108 3.50 -5.36 -2.85
CA ASP A 108 2.44 -4.72 -3.62
C ASP A 108 1.98 -3.40 -2.98
N LEU A 109 0.95 -2.80 -3.57
CA LEU A 109 0.35 -1.53 -3.14
C LEU A 109 -1.11 -1.73 -2.72
N ALA A 110 -1.47 -2.92 -2.21
CA ALA A 110 -2.85 -3.26 -1.91
C ALA A 110 -3.42 -2.40 -0.77
N GLY A 111 -4.51 -1.70 -1.06
CA GLY A 111 -5.36 -1.04 -0.06
C GLY A 111 -6.65 -1.81 0.23
N GLU A 112 -6.77 -3.04 -0.27
CA GLU A 112 -7.94 -3.91 -0.17
C GLU A 112 -7.81 -4.79 1.08
N GLY A 113 -8.14 -4.24 2.28
CA GLY A 113 -7.89 -4.89 3.57
C GLY A 113 -8.50 -6.29 3.71
N PHE A 114 -9.68 -6.54 3.10
CA PHE A 114 -10.27 -7.88 3.08
C PHE A 114 -9.41 -8.88 2.31
N TRP A 115 -8.87 -8.47 1.14
CA TRP A 115 -7.97 -9.29 0.33
C TRP A 115 -6.63 -9.51 1.05
N GLN A 116 -6.06 -8.49 1.67
CA GLN A 116 -4.85 -8.64 2.47
C GLN A 116 -5.04 -9.68 3.59
N ALA A 117 -6.18 -9.64 4.30
CA ALA A 117 -6.50 -10.62 5.34
C ALA A 117 -6.59 -12.04 4.79
N GLU A 118 -7.23 -12.22 3.63
CA GLU A 118 -7.32 -13.49 2.93
C GLU A 118 -5.94 -14.02 2.53
N MET A 119 -5.07 -13.16 1.99
CA MET A 119 -3.71 -13.55 1.59
C MET A 119 -2.83 -13.93 2.78
N ILE A 120 -2.95 -13.20 3.87
CA ILE A 120 -2.26 -13.54 5.13
C ILE A 120 -2.73 -14.91 5.63
N GLU A 121 -4.03 -15.16 5.64
CA GLU A 121 -4.60 -16.43 6.07
C GLU A 121 -4.13 -17.61 5.21
N ALA A 122 -4.06 -17.40 3.89
CA ALA A 122 -3.73 -18.44 2.93
C ALA A 122 -2.23 -18.76 2.83
N PHE A 123 -1.36 -17.75 3.00
CA PHE A 123 0.03 -17.88 2.58
C PHE A 123 1.08 -17.56 3.66
N HIS A 124 0.67 -17.16 4.87
CA HIS A 124 1.62 -16.79 5.92
C HIS A 124 2.58 -17.93 6.28
N ASP A 125 2.03 -19.10 6.58
CA ASP A 125 2.83 -20.26 7.00
C ASP A 125 3.76 -20.72 5.86
N LEU A 126 3.24 -20.75 4.63
CA LEU A 126 4.00 -21.11 3.45
C LEU A 126 5.18 -20.15 3.19
N ALA A 127 4.95 -18.85 3.38
CA ALA A 127 6.00 -17.84 3.26
C ALA A 127 7.06 -17.99 4.37
N GLN A 128 6.66 -18.34 5.59
CA GLN A 128 7.61 -18.64 6.67
C GLN A 128 8.46 -19.86 6.37
N GLU A 129 7.86 -20.94 5.88
CA GLU A 129 8.55 -22.18 5.54
C GLU A 129 9.54 -21.99 4.39
N SER A 130 9.18 -21.24 3.36
CA SER A 130 10.02 -20.95 2.20
C SER A 130 11.07 -19.86 2.41
N GLY A 131 10.89 -19.02 3.44
CA GLY A 131 11.71 -17.84 3.69
C GLY A 131 11.33 -16.63 2.85
N ALA A 132 10.20 -16.65 2.13
CA ALA A 132 9.69 -15.51 1.37
C ALA A 132 9.30 -14.36 2.31
N LYS A 133 9.73 -13.14 1.98
CA LYS A 133 9.27 -11.91 2.65
C LYS A 133 8.15 -11.31 1.82
N ILE A 134 6.93 -11.28 2.39
CA ILE A 134 5.73 -10.78 1.70
C ILE A 134 5.29 -9.49 2.38
N ILE A 135 5.32 -8.37 1.63
CA ILE A 135 4.91 -7.04 2.09
C ILE A 135 3.66 -6.62 1.32
N LEU A 136 2.52 -6.60 2.01
CA LEU A 136 1.25 -6.13 1.48
C LEU A 136 1.06 -4.64 1.78
N GLY A 137 0.59 -3.87 0.80
CA GLY A 137 0.37 -2.44 0.97
C GLY A 137 1.65 -1.63 1.12
N GLY A 138 2.76 -2.06 0.50
CA GLY A 138 4.07 -1.40 0.53
C GLY A 138 4.12 -0.07 -0.25
N GLY A 139 3.09 0.77 -0.11
CA GLY A 139 2.96 2.06 -0.78
C GLY A 139 2.80 3.23 0.18
N VAL A 140 2.70 4.44 -0.39
CA VAL A 140 2.58 5.70 0.37
C VAL A 140 1.36 5.75 1.29
N ASP A 141 0.34 4.95 0.99
CA ASP A 141 -0.89 4.92 1.79
C ASP A 141 -0.61 4.46 3.23
N SER A 142 0.22 3.45 3.44
CA SER A 142 0.45 2.85 4.76
C SER A 142 1.90 2.97 5.26
N ILE A 143 2.90 2.97 4.38
CA ILE A 143 4.32 2.99 4.78
C ILE A 143 4.68 4.19 5.66
N PRO A 144 4.25 5.44 5.39
CA PRO A 144 4.57 6.56 6.27
C PRO A 144 4.03 6.40 7.70
N SER A 145 2.81 5.86 7.83
CA SER A 145 2.17 5.58 9.12
C SER A 145 2.89 4.45 9.86
N ASP A 146 3.23 3.37 9.15
CA ASP A 146 3.85 2.17 9.72
C ASP A 146 5.28 2.44 10.18
N LEU A 147 6.12 3.01 9.31
CA LEU A 147 7.50 3.35 9.67
C LEU A 147 7.56 4.50 10.68
N GLY A 148 6.67 5.48 10.58
CA GLY A 148 6.57 6.57 11.57
C GLY A 148 6.23 6.02 12.96
N ALA A 149 5.28 5.09 13.05
CA ALA A 149 4.93 4.42 14.30
C ALA A 149 6.09 3.60 14.86
N LEU A 150 6.79 2.87 14.00
CA LEU A 150 7.96 2.09 14.38
C LEU A 150 9.07 2.96 14.97
N ILE A 151 9.48 4.01 14.26
CA ILE A 151 10.54 4.93 14.70
C ILE A 151 10.17 5.61 16.01
N ALA A 152 8.91 6.07 16.14
CA ALA A 152 8.44 6.72 17.36
C ALA A 152 8.40 5.74 18.56
N ALA A 153 7.96 4.51 18.33
CA ALA A 153 7.96 3.47 19.37
C ALA A 153 9.37 3.11 19.82
N GLU A 154 10.31 2.90 18.91
CA GLU A 154 11.70 2.59 19.22
C GLU A 154 12.39 3.72 20.00
N ALA A 155 12.18 4.97 19.58
CA ALA A 155 12.74 6.14 20.28
C ALA A 155 12.21 6.31 21.71
N LEU A 156 10.98 5.86 22.00
CA LEU A 156 10.41 5.91 23.35
C LEU A 156 10.80 4.67 24.17
N ALA A 157 10.88 3.49 23.56
CA ALA A 157 11.26 2.24 24.24
C ALA A 157 12.65 2.32 24.89
N GLU A 158 13.57 3.10 24.32
CA GLU A 158 14.87 3.41 24.92
C GLU A 158 14.77 4.18 26.25
N LYS A 159 13.61 4.80 26.52
CA LYS A 159 13.40 5.71 27.66
C LYS A 159 12.41 5.20 28.71
N SER A 160 11.56 4.23 28.34
CA SER A 160 10.46 3.78 29.18
C SER A 160 10.05 2.35 28.88
N ASN A 161 9.72 1.59 29.93
CA ASN A 161 9.10 0.25 29.86
C ASN A 161 7.57 0.31 30.08
N GLN A 162 6.95 1.45 29.83
CA GLN A 162 5.52 1.68 30.06
C GLN A 162 4.70 1.42 28.79
N ASN A 163 3.37 1.45 28.92
CA ASN A 163 2.48 1.40 27.77
C ASN A 163 2.69 2.61 26.86
N VAL A 164 2.76 2.35 25.57
CA VAL A 164 3.04 3.37 24.54
C VAL A 164 1.78 3.68 23.76
N GLN A 165 1.44 4.94 23.68
CA GLN A 165 0.38 5.44 22.80
C GLN A 165 1.03 6.12 21.58
N LEU A 166 0.80 5.57 20.41
CA LEU A 166 1.25 6.11 19.12
C LEU A 166 0.10 6.84 18.44
N ARG A 167 0.40 8.02 17.90
CA ARG A 167 -0.59 8.80 17.19
C ARG A 167 -0.01 9.41 15.93
N GLY A 168 -0.61 9.12 14.78
CA GLY A 168 -0.34 9.74 13.49
C GLY A 168 -1.31 10.90 13.21
N VAL A 169 -0.80 12.07 12.85
CA VAL A 169 -1.62 13.21 12.44
C VAL A 169 -1.18 13.69 11.07
N TYR A 170 -2.05 13.56 10.09
CA TYR A 170 -1.83 14.10 8.76
C TYR A 170 -2.13 15.59 8.75
N THR A 171 -1.08 16.41 8.63
CA THR A 171 -1.16 17.88 8.62
C THR A 171 -1.22 18.44 7.22
N ARG A 172 -0.73 17.68 6.23
CA ARG A 172 -0.76 18.06 4.81
C ARG A 172 -1.05 16.84 3.94
N TYR A 173 -1.89 17.04 2.94
CA TYR A 173 -2.08 16.08 1.85
C TYR A 173 -2.50 16.84 0.60
N THR A 174 -1.64 16.85 -0.42
CA THR A 174 -1.89 17.48 -1.72
C THR A 174 -1.62 16.44 -2.79
N GLY A 175 -2.67 15.84 -3.28
CA GLY A 175 -2.62 14.74 -4.23
C GLY A 175 -3.98 14.44 -4.83
N SER A 176 -4.04 13.43 -5.69
CA SER A 176 -5.30 12.95 -6.29
C SER A 176 -5.23 11.45 -6.52
N PHE A 177 -6.38 10.86 -6.82
CA PHE A 177 -6.50 9.42 -7.01
C PHE A 177 -6.10 9.00 -8.42
N SER A 178 -5.49 7.82 -8.53
CA SER A 178 -5.32 7.11 -9.79
C SER A 178 -6.56 6.30 -10.15
N GLY A 179 -6.67 5.89 -11.42
CA GLY A 179 -7.70 4.94 -11.85
C GLY A 179 -7.60 3.60 -11.13
N GLY A 180 -6.38 3.19 -10.73
CA GLY A 180 -6.14 2.01 -9.89
C GLY A 180 -6.82 2.14 -8.54
N THR A 181 -6.59 3.23 -7.82
CA THR A 181 -7.23 3.51 -6.51
C THR A 181 -8.75 3.49 -6.59
N LEU A 182 -9.34 4.13 -7.62
CA LEU A 182 -10.80 4.11 -7.81
C LEU A 182 -11.34 2.71 -8.11
N ASN A 183 -10.58 1.89 -8.81
CA ASN A 183 -10.98 0.51 -9.12
C ASN A 183 -10.87 -0.38 -7.88
N SER A 184 -9.87 -0.21 -7.02
CA SER A 184 -9.79 -0.90 -5.71
C SER A 184 -10.96 -0.51 -4.80
N GLY A 185 -11.36 0.76 -4.77
CA GLY A 185 -12.58 1.17 -4.07
C GLY A 185 -13.85 0.48 -4.60
N LYS A 186 -13.99 0.33 -5.94
CA LYS A 186 -15.09 -0.42 -6.53
C LYS A 186 -15.02 -1.92 -6.21
N ALA A 187 -13.83 -2.52 -6.17
CA ALA A 187 -13.63 -3.92 -5.79
C ALA A 187 -14.07 -4.15 -4.34
N THR A 188 -13.67 -3.28 -3.42
CA THR A 188 -14.11 -3.30 -2.02
C THR A 188 -15.62 -3.18 -1.88
N ALA A 189 -16.25 -2.25 -2.61
CA ALA A 189 -17.71 -2.12 -2.61
C ALA A 189 -18.44 -3.36 -3.16
N ARG A 190 -17.87 -4.03 -4.17
CA ARG A 190 -18.39 -5.31 -4.68
C ARG A 190 -18.23 -6.44 -3.65
N ALA A 191 -17.08 -6.51 -2.97
CA ALA A 191 -16.83 -7.50 -1.92
C ALA A 191 -17.84 -7.34 -0.75
N LYS A 192 -18.17 -6.10 -0.35
CA LYS A 192 -19.24 -5.84 0.62
C LYS A 192 -20.59 -6.35 0.11
N LYS A 193 -20.95 -6.02 -1.12
CA LYS A 193 -22.23 -6.43 -1.70
C LYS A 193 -22.36 -7.95 -1.86
N SER A 194 -21.27 -8.67 -2.13
CA SER A 194 -21.25 -10.12 -2.25
C SER A 194 -21.17 -10.85 -0.90
N GLY A 195 -20.90 -10.13 0.20
CA GLY A 195 -20.68 -10.71 1.51
C GLY A 195 -19.25 -11.25 1.74
N SER A 196 -18.34 -11.10 0.78
CA SER A 196 -16.94 -11.49 0.95
C SER A 196 -16.19 -10.55 1.90
N TYR A 197 -16.65 -9.31 2.04
CA TYR A 197 -16.21 -8.34 3.05
C TYR A 197 -17.37 -7.98 3.96
N THR A 198 -17.45 -8.63 5.13
CA THR A 198 -18.57 -8.47 6.07
C THR A 198 -18.40 -7.25 6.97
N ASP A 199 -19.51 -6.79 7.57
CA ASP A 199 -19.49 -5.70 8.55
C ASP A 199 -18.60 -6.05 9.77
N ALA A 200 -18.58 -7.32 10.17
CA ALA A 200 -17.71 -7.80 11.24
C ALA A 200 -16.22 -7.69 10.88
N MET A 201 -15.84 -8.00 9.64
CA MET A 201 -14.48 -7.79 9.14
C MET A 201 -14.13 -6.30 9.08
N GLU A 202 -15.07 -5.46 8.64
CA GLU A 202 -14.87 -4.02 8.58
C GLU A 202 -14.71 -3.40 9.96
N ALA A 203 -15.45 -3.90 10.95
CA ALA A 203 -15.39 -3.44 12.33
C ALA A 203 -14.15 -3.96 13.08
N ASN A 204 -13.45 -4.96 12.54
CA ASN A 204 -12.31 -5.58 13.22
C ASN A 204 -11.03 -4.74 13.05
N PRO A 205 -10.51 -4.09 14.10
CA PRO A 205 -9.29 -3.30 14.03
C PRO A 205 -8.02 -4.17 13.85
N TYR A 206 -8.11 -5.47 14.17
CA TYR A 206 -7.04 -6.46 14.05
C TYR A 206 -7.24 -7.43 12.87
N LEU A 207 -7.99 -7.04 11.85
CA LEU A 207 -8.29 -7.88 10.69
C LEU A 207 -7.05 -8.51 10.06
N LEU A 208 -5.93 -7.78 10.00
CA LEU A 208 -4.69 -8.25 9.40
C LEU A 208 -3.80 -9.03 10.37
N THR A 209 -4.17 -9.11 11.66
CA THR A 209 -3.35 -9.76 12.69
C THR A 209 -3.93 -11.09 13.16
N ARG A 210 -5.16 -11.40 12.77
CA ARG A 210 -5.99 -12.49 13.30
C ARG A 210 -5.28 -13.84 13.41
N ARG A 211 -4.48 -14.21 12.42
CA ARG A 211 -3.82 -15.51 12.38
C ARG A 211 -2.49 -15.56 13.11
N THR A 212 -1.77 -14.45 13.15
CA THR A 212 -0.38 -14.42 13.61
C THR A 212 -0.21 -14.68 15.10
N ILE A 213 -1.24 -14.39 15.92
CA ILE A 213 -1.13 -14.45 17.39
C ILE A 213 -2.33 -15.01 18.13
N GLY A 214 -3.34 -15.54 17.42
CA GLY A 214 -4.56 -16.01 18.11
C GLY A 214 -5.21 -14.93 18.98
N VAL A 215 -4.95 -13.65 18.72
CA VAL A 215 -5.68 -12.55 19.34
C VAL A 215 -7.09 -12.62 18.82
N GLU A 216 -7.85 -13.45 19.47
CA GLU A 216 -9.29 -13.30 19.44
C GLU A 216 -9.59 -11.90 19.96
N THR A 217 -10.46 -11.25 19.28
CA THR A 217 -10.87 -9.85 19.32
C THR A 217 -11.37 -9.33 20.67
N GLU A 218 -10.79 -9.75 21.78
CA GLU A 218 -11.29 -9.46 23.12
C GLU A 218 -10.66 -8.22 23.77
N THR A 219 -9.86 -7.45 23.06
CA THR A 219 -9.51 -6.14 23.57
C THR A 219 -10.06 -5.04 22.67
N PRO A 220 -11.39 -4.81 22.69
CA PRO A 220 -11.98 -3.64 22.00
C PRO A 220 -11.63 -2.33 22.70
N GLY A 221 -10.78 -2.37 23.70
CA GLY A 221 -10.57 -1.25 24.61
C GLY A 221 -9.36 -0.39 24.38
N THR A 222 -8.47 -0.76 23.48
CA THR A 222 -7.44 0.17 23.05
C THR A 222 -8.07 1.10 22.01
N ALA A 223 -8.61 2.16 22.53
CA ALA A 223 -9.24 3.22 21.76
C ALA A 223 -8.36 3.61 20.56
N ASP A 224 -8.75 3.12 19.40
CA ASP A 224 -8.52 3.91 18.19
C ASP A 224 -9.26 5.20 18.42
N GLY A 225 -8.59 6.25 18.84
CA GLY A 225 -9.19 7.47 19.36
C GLY A 225 -10.24 8.16 18.49
N MET A 226 -10.65 7.52 17.40
CA MET A 226 -11.72 7.95 16.51
C MET A 226 -12.70 6.79 16.29
N PRO A 227 -13.95 6.94 16.71
CA PRO A 227 -14.99 5.95 16.46
C PRO A 227 -15.26 5.76 14.96
N PRO A 228 -15.86 4.62 14.54
CA PRO A 228 -16.14 4.36 13.13
C PRO A 228 -16.98 5.47 12.50
N GLY A 229 -16.65 5.84 11.27
CA GLY A 229 -17.24 6.94 10.53
C GLY A 229 -16.42 8.22 10.55
N PHE A 230 -16.83 9.19 9.73
CA PHE A 230 -16.16 10.48 9.64
C PHE A 230 -16.60 11.37 10.82
N LYS A 231 -15.70 11.64 11.76
CA LYS A 231 -15.98 12.44 12.96
C LYS A 231 -14.95 13.56 13.12
N TRP A 232 -15.39 14.63 13.77
CA TRP A 232 -14.55 15.77 14.16
C TRP A 232 -14.34 15.77 15.67
N ALA A 233 -13.15 16.14 16.10
CA ALA A 233 -12.79 16.33 17.50
C ALA A 233 -11.89 17.56 17.65
N PHE A 234 -11.75 18.06 18.87
CA PHE A 234 -10.78 19.11 19.19
C PHE A 234 -9.52 18.47 19.79
N ASP A 235 -8.39 18.87 19.28
CA ASP A 235 -7.07 18.47 19.74
C ASP A 235 -6.32 19.71 20.26
N SER A 236 -5.63 19.59 21.39
CA SER A 236 -4.93 20.71 22.00
C SER A 236 -3.73 21.22 21.18
N THR A 237 -3.12 20.35 20.39
CA THR A 237 -1.94 20.68 19.57
C THR A 237 -2.33 21.08 18.15
N TYR A 238 -3.26 20.34 17.54
CA TYR A 238 -3.60 20.49 16.13
C TYR A 238 -4.92 21.24 15.88
N GLY A 239 -5.63 21.63 16.95
CA GLY A 239 -6.93 22.27 16.86
C GLY A 239 -8.01 21.27 16.44
N VAL A 240 -8.79 21.60 15.42
CA VAL A 240 -9.82 20.68 14.91
C VAL A 240 -9.18 19.58 14.08
N VAL A 241 -9.43 18.34 14.47
CA VAL A 241 -9.02 17.11 13.76
C VAL A 241 -10.23 16.29 13.34
N SER A 242 -10.04 15.44 12.35
CA SER A 242 -11.06 14.52 11.88
C SER A 242 -10.48 13.13 11.63
N THR A 243 -11.33 12.14 11.42
CA THR A 243 -10.90 10.85 10.87
C THR A 243 -10.15 11.08 9.56
N PHE A 244 -8.97 10.48 9.44
CA PHE A 244 -8.26 10.42 8.16
C PHE A 244 -8.86 9.30 7.31
N PHE A 245 -9.07 9.55 6.03
CA PHE A 245 -9.79 8.60 5.16
C PHE A 245 -9.06 7.26 4.95
N MET A 246 -7.72 7.23 5.12
CA MET A 246 -6.92 6.00 5.05
C MET A 246 -6.72 5.34 6.42
N ALA A 247 -7.09 5.97 7.53
CA ALA A 247 -6.90 5.42 8.87
C ALA A 247 -7.43 3.98 9.06
N PRO A 248 -8.59 3.59 8.49
CA PRO A 248 -9.08 2.22 8.59
C PRO A 248 -8.16 1.16 7.95
N ILE A 249 -7.32 1.55 6.99
CA ILE A 249 -6.32 0.68 6.35
C ILE A 249 -5.00 0.77 7.10
N ASN A 250 -4.48 1.99 7.27
CA ASN A 250 -3.17 2.25 7.87
C ASN A 250 -3.06 1.70 9.29
N ALA A 251 -4.07 1.94 10.14
CA ALA A 251 -4.06 1.48 11.51
C ALA A 251 -4.01 -0.06 11.63
N ARG A 252 -4.60 -0.79 10.69
CA ARG A 252 -4.51 -2.25 10.64
C ARG A 252 -3.12 -2.72 10.24
N VAL A 253 -2.46 -2.03 9.31
CA VAL A 253 -1.08 -2.32 8.91
C VAL A 253 -0.14 -2.08 10.10
N VAL A 254 -0.23 -0.93 10.76
CA VAL A 254 0.58 -0.63 11.97
C VAL A 254 0.35 -1.67 13.06
N ARG A 255 -0.90 -2.04 13.37
CA ARG A 255 -1.19 -3.07 14.37
C ARG A 255 -0.62 -4.43 14.01
N ARG A 256 -0.66 -4.81 12.73
CA ARG A 256 0.01 -6.03 12.27
C ARG A 256 1.53 -5.95 12.52
N SER A 257 2.18 -4.86 12.19
CA SER A 257 3.61 -4.67 12.41
C SER A 257 3.97 -4.71 13.89
N LEU A 258 3.19 -4.08 14.76
CA LEU A 258 3.33 -4.15 16.22
C LEU A 258 3.15 -5.59 16.73
N THR A 259 2.19 -6.32 16.19
CA THR A 259 1.92 -7.72 16.52
C THR A 259 3.09 -8.62 16.16
N LEU A 260 3.63 -8.50 14.95
CA LEU A 260 4.78 -9.28 14.48
C LEU A 260 6.05 -9.02 15.31
N ARG A 261 6.09 -7.92 16.05
CA ARG A 261 7.17 -7.54 16.96
C ARG A 261 6.86 -7.83 18.44
N ASP A 262 5.75 -8.48 18.73
CA ASP A 262 5.25 -8.74 20.09
C ASP A 262 5.06 -7.47 20.94
N ALA A 263 4.82 -6.34 20.29
CA ALA A 263 4.65 -5.04 20.92
C ALA A 263 3.18 -4.60 21.09
N HIS A 264 2.23 -5.37 20.59
CA HIS A 264 0.79 -5.01 20.55
C HIS A 264 0.11 -4.96 21.92
N HIS A 265 0.64 -5.70 22.93
CA HIS A 265 0.07 -5.71 24.29
C HIS A 265 0.32 -4.40 25.04
N THR A 266 1.37 -3.68 24.67
CA THR A 266 1.82 -2.47 25.35
C THR A 266 1.74 -1.22 24.49
N THR A 267 1.37 -1.36 23.21
CA THR A 267 1.40 -0.27 22.25
C THR A 267 0.07 -0.15 21.51
N SER A 268 -0.56 1.02 21.59
CA SER A 268 -1.74 1.39 20.82
C SER A 268 -1.38 2.34 19.67
N TYR A 269 -2.21 2.37 18.62
CA TYR A 269 -2.05 3.30 17.51
C TYR A 269 -3.39 3.92 17.11
N SER A 270 -3.37 5.23 16.89
CA SER A 270 -4.50 5.98 16.32
C SER A 270 -4.03 6.93 15.23
N GLU A 271 -4.94 7.29 14.30
CA GLU A 271 -4.61 8.17 13.17
C GLU A 271 -5.75 9.16 12.88
N CYS A 272 -5.38 10.40 12.61
CA CYS A 272 -6.34 11.45 12.28
C CYS A 272 -5.74 12.45 11.28
N ALA A 273 -6.56 13.39 10.83
CA ALA A 273 -6.18 14.47 9.93
C ALA A 273 -6.52 15.83 10.55
N ALA A 274 -5.60 16.77 10.51
CA ALA A 274 -5.84 18.14 10.94
C ALA A 274 -6.75 18.88 9.93
N LEU A 275 -7.56 19.83 10.41
CA LEU A 275 -8.45 20.64 9.56
C LEU A 275 -7.68 21.35 8.44
N GLY A 276 -6.48 21.82 8.72
CA GLY A 276 -5.60 22.44 7.71
C GLY A 276 -5.31 21.54 6.50
N MET A 277 -5.24 20.21 6.67
CA MET A 277 -5.13 19.26 5.57
C MET A 277 -6.37 19.33 4.67
N TRP A 278 -7.57 19.28 5.24
CA TRP A 278 -8.82 19.35 4.48
C TRP A 278 -9.00 20.68 3.76
N MET A 279 -8.61 21.78 4.37
CA MET A 279 -8.63 23.09 3.72
C MET A 279 -7.71 23.13 2.49
N ARG A 280 -6.54 22.50 2.53
CA ARG A 280 -5.65 22.37 1.37
C ARG A 280 -6.22 21.48 0.29
N VAL A 281 -6.79 20.32 0.67
CA VAL A 281 -7.49 19.42 -0.27
C VAL A 281 -8.63 20.15 -0.96
N THR A 282 -9.48 20.86 -0.22
CA THR A 282 -10.61 21.61 -0.80
C THR A 282 -10.14 22.76 -1.70
N ALA A 283 -9.10 23.50 -1.29
CA ALA A 283 -8.50 24.54 -2.11
C ALA A 283 -7.91 23.98 -3.42
N MET A 284 -7.25 22.84 -3.36
CA MET A 284 -6.74 22.14 -4.53
C MET A 284 -7.88 21.73 -5.48
N TRP A 285 -8.97 21.18 -4.95
CA TRP A 285 -10.13 20.82 -5.78
C TRP A 285 -10.88 22.03 -6.31
N ALA A 286 -10.95 23.12 -5.54
CA ALA A 286 -11.52 24.40 -5.98
C ALA A 286 -10.68 25.05 -7.11
N SER A 287 -9.35 24.86 -7.09
CA SER A 287 -8.42 25.34 -8.12
C SER A 287 -8.47 24.54 -9.44
N ARG A 288 -9.48 23.73 -9.62
CA ARG A 288 -9.69 22.89 -10.81
C ARG A 288 -9.61 23.70 -12.13
N GLY A 289 -10.10 24.95 -12.13
CA GLY A 289 -9.94 25.86 -13.25
C GLY A 289 -8.49 26.22 -13.56
N PHE A 290 -7.61 26.19 -12.56
CA PHE A 290 -6.18 26.40 -12.75
C PHE A 290 -5.50 25.27 -13.50
N GLY A 291 -5.95 24.01 -13.31
CA GLY A 291 -5.48 22.86 -14.10
C GLY A 291 -5.77 22.98 -15.58
N TYR A 292 -6.93 23.56 -15.95
CA TYR A 292 -7.22 23.88 -17.36
C TYR A 292 -6.25 24.92 -17.93
N PHE A 293 -5.87 25.89 -17.11
CA PHE A 293 -4.89 26.91 -17.51
C PHE A 293 -3.50 26.32 -17.71
N LEU A 294 -3.15 25.28 -16.94
CA LEU A 294 -1.89 24.53 -17.10
C LEU A 294 -1.97 23.42 -18.18
N GLY A 295 -3.11 23.27 -18.85
CA GLY A 295 -3.31 22.27 -19.90
C GLY A 295 -3.59 20.85 -19.42
N GLU A 296 -3.53 20.57 -18.11
CA GLU A 296 -3.75 19.25 -17.53
C GLU A 296 -4.72 19.31 -16.32
N PRO A 297 -6.04 19.20 -16.55
CA PRO A 297 -7.01 19.28 -15.46
C PRO A 297 -6.99 18.04 -14.57
N ILE A 298 -7.31 18.23 -13.28
CA ILE A 298 -7.53 17.12 -12.35
C ILE A 298 -8.79 16.36 -12.75
N LYS A 299 -8.64 15.07 -13.06
CA LYS A 299 -9.77 14.19 -13.36
C LYS A 299 -10.34 13.62 -12.07
N PHE A 300 -11.64 13.77 -11.83
CA PHE A 300 -12.33 13.16 -10.69
C PHE A 300 -12.51 11.64 -10.84
N LYS A 301 -12.56 11.15 -12.07
CA LYS A 301 -12.73 9.74 -12.40
C LYS A 301 -11.71 9.35 -13.46
N PRO A 302 -10.43 9.24 -13.09
CA PRO A 302 -9.42 8.76 -14.03
C PRO A 302 -9.72 7.32 -14.43
N SER A 303 -9.46 7.00 -15.70
CA SER A 303 -9.58 5.64 -16.22
C SER A 303 -8.43 4.75 -15.73
N SER A 304 -8.53 3.44 -15.96
CA SER A 304 -7.42 2.52 -15.68
C SER A 304 -6.17 2.95 -16.46
N GLY A 305 -5.03 3.04 -15.76
CA GLY A 305 -3.77 3.54 -16.32
C GLY A 305 -3.60 5.06 -16.30
N GLU A 306 -4.61 5.81 -15.89
CA GLU A 306 -4.53 7.26 -15.68
C GLU A 306 -4.32 7.60 -14.21
N GLY A 307 -3.73 8.78 -13.96
CA GLY A 307 -3.50 9.29 -12.61
C GLY A 307 -3.59 10.80 -12.51
N PRO A 308 -3.07 11.37 -11.43
CA PRO A 308 -2.93 12.82 -11.28
C PRO A 308 -2.17 13.45 -12.44
N PRO A 309 -2.47 14.72 -12.79
CA PRO A 309 -1.71 15.45 -13.81
C PRO A 309 -0.26 15.65 -13.39
N SER A 310 0.63 15.86 -14.37
CA SER A 310 2.09 15.92 -14.15
C SER A 310 2.52 17.02 -13.16
N TRP A 311 1.85 18.16 -13.16
CA TRP A 311 2.13 19.24 -12.21
C TRP A 311 1.80 18.83 -10.77
N LEU A 312 0.73 18.04 -10.55
CA LEU A 312 0.35 17.57 -9.22
C LEU A 312 1.26 16.44 -8.74
N LEU A 313 1.79 15.62 -9.64
CA LEU A 313 2.82 14.63 -9.31
C LEU A 313 4.12 15.29 -8.87
N ARG A 314 4.49 16.42 -9.50
CA ARG A 314 5.71 17.16 -9.16
C ARG A 314 5.56 17.96 -7.87
N ASP A 315 4.44 18.67 -7.72
CA ASP A 315 4.23 19.66 -6.66
C ASP A 315 3.35 19.11 -5.51
N GLY A 316 2.86 17.87 -5.66
CA GLY A 316 2.11 17.16 -4.62
C GLY A 316 2.98 16.88 -3.40
N SER A 317 2.35 16.87 -2.22
CA SER A 317 3.06 16.61 -0.97
C SER A 317 2.13 16.02 0.07
N PHE A 318 2.68 15.26 0.99
CA PHE A 318 2.01 14.89 2.23
C PHE A 318 2.95 15.09 3.42
N GLU A 319 2.36 15.22 4.58
CA GLU A 319 3.07 15.35 5.84
C GLU A 319 2.27 14.64 6.92
N VAL A 320 2.91 13.74 7.63
CA VAL A 320 2.37 13.05 8.80
C VAL A 320 3.34 13.21 9.96
N GLU A 321 2.82 13.63 11.09
CA GLU A 321 3.54 13.68 12.35
C GLU A 321 3.14 12.47 13.18
N VAL A 322 4.10 11.65 13.60
CA VAL A 322 3.83 10.52 14.47
C VAL A 322 4.47 10.79 15.82
N THR A 323 3.65 10.78 16.85
CA THR A 323 4.06 11.00 18.24
C THR A 323 3.92 9.71 19.04
N ALA A 324 4.82 9.52 20.00
CA ALA A 324 4.74 8.47 20.99
C ALA A 324 4.69 9.08 22.39
N THR A 325 3.74 8.64 23.20
CA THR A 325 3.63 9.00 24.62
C THR A 325 3.60 7.74 25.46
N ALA A 326 4.20 7.79 26.66
CA ALA A 326 4.13 6.73 27.65
C ALA A 326 3.15 7.14 28.76
N ASP A 327 2.35 6.20 29.24
CA ASP A 327 1.46 6.39 30.41
C ASP A 327 2.25 6.46 31.72
#